data_ed874b9faf70fa3c194f4785fd83ef24
#
_entry.id   ed874b9faf70fa3c194f4785fd83ef24
#
_cell.length_a   1.000
_cell.length_b   1.000
_cell.length_c   1.000
_cell.angle_alpha   90.00
_cell.angle_beta   90.00
_cell.angle_gamma   90.00
#
_symmetry.space_group_name_H-M   'P 1'
#
loop_
_entity.id
_entity.type
_entity.pdbx_description
1 polymer ?
#
loop_
_entity_poly.entity_id
_entity_poly.type
_entity_poly.pdbx_seq_one_letter_code
_entity_poly.pdbx_strand_id
1 'polypeptide(L)'
;PWWIAPRVVKTIGLFGGTDIHGAVLVNAITGESTYYEQVPTWVDNLYTPSLIMEQYDYHGTLINGFINSIFGQRDVTVTTEGYNYIALNDDVYMYTGVTSANADQSNLGFLLSNQRTKQTKFYSAPGATEDAAKLSAMGVVQDLGYTATFPLLLNIADQPTYFIPLKDATNLVKSYAMVNVAQYQVVAVGSTVAACEQSYIALLSEKGITTTEELPRTEVSGRITDIRSAVMDGNSYYFIQLRGDAVYYLSLIHISEPTR
;
A
#
# COMPACT_ATOMS: atom_id res chain seq x y z
N PRO A 1 -6.71 22.81 14.59
CA PRO A 1 -7.49 21.74 13.95
C PRO A 1 -8.54 22.32 13.00
N TRP A 2 -8.81 21.63 11.88
CA TRP A 2 -9.76 22.03 10.87
C TRP A 2 -10.75 20.89 10.59
N TRP A 3 -12.00 21.27 10.37
CA TRP A 3 -12.99 20.36 9.78
C TRP A 3 -13.02 20.57 8.28
N ILE A 4 -13.02 19.50 7.52
CA ILE A 4 -13.10 19.49 6.07
C ILE A 4 -14.47 18.95 5.70
N ALA A 5 -15.31 19.79 5.08
CA ALA A 5 -16.66 19.43 4.63
C ALA A 5 -16.70 19.45 3.10
N PRO A 6 -16.53 18.29 2.43
CA PRO A 6 -16.56 18.21 0.97
C PRO A 6 -17.92 18.62 0.42
N ARG A 7 -17.92 19.41 -0.66
CA ARG A 7 -19.14 19.72 -1.41
C ARG A 7 -19.42 18.61 -2.42
N VAL A 8 -20.38 17.77 -2.09
CA VAL A 8 -20.82 16.66 -2.94
C VAL A 8 -21.79 17.17 -4.01
N VAL A 9 -21.58 16.74 -5.25
CA VAL A 9 -22.45 17.03 -6.40
C VAL A 9 -22.81 15.74 -7.12
N LYS A 10 -23.92 15.77 -7.88
CA LYS A 10 -24.31 14.71 -8.80
C LYS A 10 -24.02 15.16 -10.23
N THR A 11 -23.23 14.40 -10.97
CA THR A 11 -22.75 14.75 -12.32
C THR A 11 -23.53 14.04 -13.43
N ILE A 12 -24.28 12.96 -13.08
CA ILE A 12 -25.07 12.15 -14.01
C ILE A 12 -26.52 12.15 -13.54
N GLY A 13 -27.35 12.99 -14.16
CA GLY A 13 -28.74 13.14 -13.79
C GLY A 13 -28.92 13.59 -12.33
N LEU A 14 -30.01 13.15 -11.69
CA LEU A 14 -30.34 13.55 -10.31
C LEU A 14 -29.72 12.64 -9.24
N PHE A 15 -29.33 11.42 -9.59
CA PHE A 15 -28.98 10.38 -8.62
C PHE A 15 -27.61 9.74 -8.83
N GLY A 16 -27.02 9.89 -10.00
CA GLY A 16 -25.76 9.22 -10.36
C GLY A 16 -24.55 10.14 -10.40
N GLY A 17 -23.36 9.54 -10.56
CA GLY A 17 -22.10 10.25 -10.76
C GLY A 17 -21.74 11.16 -9.60
N THR A 18 -21.71 10.62 -8.39
CA THR A 18 -21.24 11.36 -7.20
C THR A 18 -19.83 11.86 -7.42
N ASP A 19 -19.60 13.16 -7.20
CA ASP A 19 -18.27 13.77 -7.24
C ASP A 19 -18.16 14.88 -6.17
N ILE A 20 -16.95 15.39 -5.97
CA ILE A 20 -16.65 16.47 -5.04
C ILE A 20 -16.17 17.69 -5.83
N HIS A 21 -16.83 18.82 -5.62
CA HIS A 21 -16.45 20.10 -6.19
C HIS A 21 -16.08 21.08 -5.06
N GLY A 22 -14.83 20.98 -4.60
CA GLY A 22 -14.30 21.79 -3.52
C GLY A 22 -14.78 21.36 -2.13
N ALA A 23 -14.42 22.15 -1.13
CA ALA A 23 -14.78 21.92 0.26
C ALA A 23 -14.93 23.21 1.06
N VAL A 24 -15.71 23.16 2.10
CA VAL A 24 -15.69 24.18 3.15
C VAL A 24 -14.73 23.74 4.24
N LEU A 25 -13.74 24.57 4.53
CA LEU A 25 -12.82 24.39 5.65
C LEU A 25 -13.29 25.24 6.82
N VAL A 26 -13.49 24.59 7.96
CA VAL A 26 -13.96 25.25 9.20
C VAL A 26 -12.87 25.16 10.25
N ASN A 27 -12.38 26.30 10.72
CA ASN A 27 -11.47 26.37 11.85
C ASN A 27 -12.19 25.89 13.13
N ALA A 28 -11.74 24.78 13.70
CA ALA A 28 -12.41 24.17 14.86
C ALA A 28 -12.24 24.99 16.15
N ILE A 29 -11.39 26.04 16.16
CA ILE A 29 -11.19 26.92 17.33
C ILE A 29 -12.04 28.18 17.20
N THR A 30 -12.02 28.83 16.02
CA THR A 30 -12.69 30.13 15.82
C THR A 30 -14.08 30.00 15.24
N GLY A 31 -14.40 28.86 14.60
CA GLY A 31 -15.67 28.66 13.87
C GLY A 31 -15.69 29.35 12.49
N GLU A 32 -14.62 30.06 12.11
CA GLU A 32 -14.56 30.65 10.77
C GLU A 32 -14.57 29.57 9.70
N SER A 33 -15.37 29.81 8.66
CA SER A 33 -15.52 28.88 7.55
C SER A 33 -15.27 29.57 6.22
N THR A 34 -14.53 28.88 5.34
CA THR A 34 -14.21 29.39 3.99
C THR A 34 -14.37 28.25 2.99
N TYR A 35 -15.05 28.55 1.87
CA TYR A 35 -15.15 27.63 0.74
C TYR A 35 -13.92 27.73 -0.15
N TYR A 36 -13.38 26.57 -0.52
CA TYR A 36 -12.30 26.42 -1.48
C TYR A 36 -12.75 25.53 -2.62
N GLU A 37 -12.64 25.99 -3.84
CA GLU A 37 -12.84 25.18 -5.03
C GLU A 37 -11.67 24.19 -5.20
N GLN A 38 -10.46 24.66 -4.94
CA GLN A 38 -9.26 23.84 -4.81
C GLN A 38 -8.73 23.99 -3.39
N VAL A 39 -8.69 22.88 -2.66
CA VAL A 39 -8.23 22.89 -1.27
C VAL A 39 -6.73 23.15 -1.17
N PRO A 40 -6.27 23.80 -0.09
CA PRO A 40 -4.84 23.99 0.17
C PRO A 40 -4.07 22.68 0.26
N THR A 41 -2.76 22.73 -0.02
CA THR A 41 -1.88 21.55 -0.05
C THR A 41 -1.74 20.83 1.28
N TRP A 42 -2.03 21.49 2.40
CA TRP A 42 -2.02 20.86 3.73
C TRP A 42 -3.29 20.03 4.05
N VAL A 43 -4.25 19.98 3.11
CA VAL A 43 -5.43 19.11 3.22
C VAL A 43 -5.09 17.76 2.59
N ASP A 44 -4.90 16.75 3.40
CA ASP A 44 -4.48 15.43 2.93
C ASP A 44 -5.63 14.56 2.44
N ASN A 45 -6.85 14.81 2.94
CA ASN A 45 -8.00 13.95 2.67
C ASN A 45 -9.23 14.79 2.30
N LEU A 46 -9.58 14.80 1.03
CA LEU A 46 -10.78 15.42 0.47
C LEU A 46 -11.72 14.37 -0.14
N TYR A 47 -11.17 13.41 -0.89
CA TYR A 47 -11.92 12.36 -1.56
C TYR A 47 -11.88 11.08 -0.72
N THR A 48 -13.06 10.56 -0.35
CA THR A 48 -13.14 9.33 0.43
C THR A 48 -12.79 8.09 -0.42
N PRO A 49 -12.22 7.04 0.17
CA PRO A 49 -11.94 5.79 -0.55
C PRO A 49 -13.17 5.20 -1.24
N SER A 50 -14.31 5.20 -0.55
CA SER A 50 -15.57 4.69 -1.11
C SER A 50 -16.01 5.41 -2.37
N LEU A 51 -15.82 6.74 -2.43
CA LEU A 51 -16.13 7.51 -3.63
C LEU A 51 -15.20 7.15 -4.79
N ILE A 52 -13.92 7.01 -4.52
CA ILE A 52 -12.92 6.65 -5.54
C ILE A 52 -13.19 5.24 -6.07
N MET A 53 -13.45 4.29 -5.19
CA MET A 53 -13.78 2.91 -5.56
C MET A 53 -15.07 2.88 -6.39
N GLU A 54 -16.13 3.56 -5.96
CA GLU A 54 -17.40 3.66 -6.70
C GLU A 54 -17.19 4.22 -8.12
N GLN A 55 -16.42 5.30 -8.26
CA GLN A 55 -16.13 5.89 -9.56
C GLN A 55 -15.29 4.97 -10.45
N TYR A 56 -14.33 4.25 -9.88
CA TYR A 56 -13.56 3.27 -10.63
C TYR A 56 -14.42 2.09 -11.08
N ASP A 57 -15.29 1.59 -10.21
CA ASP A 57 -16.19 0.47 -10.53
C ASP A 57 -17.18 0.85 -11.63
N TYR A 58 -17.70 2.07 -11.63
CA TYR A 58 -18.48 2.57 -12.78
C TYR A 58 -17.66 2.59 -14.07
N HIS A 59 -16.42 3.06 -14.02
CA HIS A 59 -15.54 3.05 -15.17
C HIS A 59 -15.25 1.63 -15.64
N GLY A 60 -14.81 0.75 -14.75
CA GLY A 60 -14.43 -0.63 -15.05
C GLY A 60 -15.60 -1.48 -15.56
N THR A 61 -16.82 -1.23 -15.05
CA THR A 61 -18.00 -1.96 -15.49
C THR A 61 -18.59 -1.44 -16.80
N LEU A 62 -18.50 -0.15 -17.08
CA LEU A 62 -19.20 0.49 -18.19
C LEU A 62 -18.32 0.84 -19.38
N ILE A 63 -17.00 0.75 -19.27
CA ILE A 63 -16.04 1.12 -20.33
C ILE A 63 -16.30 0.36 -21.64
N ASN A 64 -16.74 -0.89 -21.57
CA ASN A 64 -17.07 -1.73 -22.71
C ASN A 64 -18.57 -1.76 -23.02
N GLY A 65 -19.31 -0.77 -22.53
CA GLY A 65 -20.72 -0.54 -22.79
C GLY A 65 -21.67 -1.24 -21.82
N PHE A 66 -22.86 -0.65 -21.67
CA PHE A 66 -23.88 -1.09 -20.71
C PHE A 66 -24.35 -2.54 -20.93
N ILE A 67 -24.50 -2.97 -22.19
CA ILE A 67 -24.94 -4.34 -22.48
C ILE A 67 -23.89 -5.35 -22.05
N ASN A 68 -22.60 -5.04 -22.27
CA ASN A 68 -21.50 -5.91 -21.83
C ASN A 68 -21.43 -6.01 -20.32
N SER A 69 -21.75 -4.96 -19.58
CA SER A 69 -21.72 -4.99 -18.11
C SER A 69 -22.76 -5.95 -17.51
N ILE A 70 -23.82 -6.27 -18.27
CA ILE A 70 -24.90 -7.16 -17.82
C ILE A 70 -24.74 -8.60 -18.35
N PHE A 71 -24.49 -8.76 -19.65
CA PHE A 71 -24.59 -10.06 -20.32
C PHE A 71 -23.25 -10.72 -20.69
N GLY A 72 -22.21 -9.97 -20.94
CA GLY A 72 -20.93 -10.51 -21.41
C GLY A 72 -19.84 -10.47 -20.39
N GLN A 73 -19.79 -9.39 -19.63
CA GLN A 73 -18.79 -9.04 -18.62
C GLN A 73 -17.32 -9.25 -19.09
N ARG A 74 -17.08 -9.06 -20.39
CA ARG A 74 -15.74 -9.16 -20.95
C ARG A 74 -14.94 -7.93 -20.57
N ASP A 75 -13.75 -8.14 -20.01
CA ASP A 75 -12.83 -7.08 -19.56
C ASP A 75 -13.52 -6.08 -18.60
N VAL A 76 -14.47 -6.56 -17.81
CA VAL A 76 -15.10 -5.80 -16.73
C VAL A 76 -14.25 -5.95 -15.49
N THR A 77 -13.83 -4.80 -14.96
CA THR A 77 -12.99 -4.74 -13.76
C THR A 77 -13.70 -4.01 -12.63
N VAL A 78 -13.43 -4.45 -11.41
CA VAL A 78 -13.95 -3.83 -10.19
C VAL A 78 -12.85 -3.78 -9.14
N THR A 79 -13.01 -2.90 -8.16
CA THR A 79 -12.11 -2.88 -6.99
C THR A 79 -12.33 -4.12 -6.13
N THR A 80 -11.28 -4.56 -5.44
CA THR A 80 -11.41 -5.60 -4.39
C THR A 80 -12.06 -5.00 -3.15
N GLU A 81 -12.54 -5.87 -2.24
CA GLU A 81 -13.12 -5.40 -0.97
C GLU A 81 -12.03 -4.89 -0.02
N GLY A 82 -12.14 -3.63 0.35
CA GLY A 82 -11.24 -2.99 1.30
C GLY A 82 -10.21 -2.06 0.65
N TYR A 83 -9.53 -1.34 1.51
CA TYR A 83 -8.49 -0.39 1.12
C TYR A 83 -7.52 -0.17 2.27
N ASN A 84 -6.36 0.42 1.95
CA ASN A 84 -5.39 0.91 2.93
C ASN A 84 -4.84 2.26 2.48
N TYR A 85 -4.07 2.91 3.34
CA TYR A 85 -3.46 4.19 3.06
C TYR A 85 -1.93 4.09 3.03
N ILE A 86 -1.35 4.84 2.12
CA ILE A 86 0.11 4.99 1.99
C ILE A 86 0.43 6.47 2.00
N ALA A 87 1.35 6.89 2.85
CA ALA A 87 1.92 8.24 2.79
C ALA A 87 3.03 8.25 1.73
N LEU A 88 2.91 9.12 0.75
CA LEU A 88 3.87 9.26 -0.35
C LEU A 88 3.99 10.73 -0.77
N ASN A 89 5.22 11.26 -0.79
CA ASN A 89 5.52 12.63 -1.20
C ASN A 89 4.67 13.69 -0.47
N ASP A 90 4.55 13.56 0.85
CA ASP A 90 3.78 14.47 1.72
C ASP A 90 2.26 14.50 1.43
N ASP A 91 1.76 13.52 0.71
CA ASP A 91 0.32 13.30 0.44
C ASP A 91 -0.13 11.93 0.96
N VAL A 92 -1.43 11.79 1.20
CA VAL A 92 -2.05 10.51 1.53
C VAL A 92 -2.66 9.90 0.28
N TYR A 93 -2.27 8.66 0.00
CA TYR A 93 -2.82 7.87 -1.10
C TYR A 93 -3.64 6.71 -0.56
N MET A 94 -4.80 6.49 -1.15
CA MET A 94 -5.57 5.27 -0.97
C MET A 94 -5.03 4.19 -1.92
N TYR A 95 -4.89 2.99 -1.38
CA TYR A 95 -4.56 1.78 -2.11
C TYR A 95 -5.72 0.79 -2.04
N THR A 96 -6.08 0.17 -3.16
CA THR A 96 -7.02 -0.95 -3.26
C THR A 96 -6.66 -1.83 -4.45
N GLY A 97 -6.94 -3.13 -4.38
CA GLY A 97 -6.75 -4.05 -5.49
C GLY A 97 -7.81 -3.88 -6.58
N VAL A 98 -7.53 -4.44 -7.74
CA VAL A 98 -8.45 -4.51 -8.89
C VAL A 98 -8.52 -5.95 -9.36
N THR A 99 -9.74 -6.46 -9.49
CA THR A 99 -10.03 -7.81 -9.97
C THR A 99 -10.97 -7.78 -11.17
N SER A 100 -11.06 -8.91 -11.88
CA SER A 100 -12.10 -9.10 -12.88
C SER A 100 -13.44 -9.31 -12.19
N ALA A 101 -14.51 -8.75 -12.75
CA ALA A 101 -15.87 -8.99 -12.26
C ALA A 101 -16.35 -10.43 -12.52
N ASN A 102 -15.65 -11.19 -13.37
CA ASN A 102 -15.91 -12.61 -13.61
C ASN A 102 -15.29 -13.48 -12.51
N ALA A 103 -15.76 -14.73 -12.40
CA ALA A 103 -15.52 -15.65 -11.29
C ALA A 103 -14.07 -16.05 -11.01
N ASP A 104 -13.11 -15.67 -11.83
CA ASP A 104 -11.69 -15.89 -11.56
C ASP A 104 -11.20 -14.75 -10.65
N GLN A 105 -11.25 -14.98 -9.35
CA GLN A 105 -10.83 -14.06 -8.29
C GLN A 105 -9.31 -13.80 -8.28
N SER A 106 -8.72 -13.54 -9.44
CA SER A 106 -7.33 -13.14 -9.53
C SER A 106 -7.22 -11.62 -9.50
N ASN A 107 -6.25 -11.12 -8.77
CA ASN A 107 -5.91 -9.70 -8.80
C ASN A 107 -5.27 -9.37 -10.15
N LEU A 108 -5.76 -8.31 -10.81
CA LEU A 108 -5.18 -7.78 -12.05
C LEU A 108 -4.09 -6.74 -11.76
N GLY A 109 -4.19 -6.10 -10.62
CA GLY A 109 -3.31 -5.02 -10.20
C GLY A 109 -3.92 -4.23 -9.06
N PHE A 110 -3.47 -3.01 -8.89
CA PHE A 110 -3.95 -2.14 -7.82
C PHE A 110 -4.08 -0.69 -8.27
N LEU A 111 -4.92 0.04 -7.57
CA LEU A 111 -5.08 1.48 -7.68
C LEU A 111 -4.31 2.18 -6.59
N LEU A 112 -3.66 3.26 -6.95
CA LEU A 112 -3.12 4.23 -6.03
C LEU A 112 -3.74 5.59 -6.35
N SER A 113 -4.51 6.13 -5.41
CA SER A 113 -5.27 7.37 -5.59
C SER A 113 -4.93 8.40 -4.53
N ASN A 114 -4.50 9.57 -4.97
CA ASN A 114 -4.24 10.71 -4.10
C ASN A 114 -5.55 11.22 -3.50
N GLN A 115 -5.66 11.23 -2.17
CA GLN A 115 -6.89 11.57 -1.46
C GLN A 115 -7.24 13.07 -1.52
N ARG A 116 -6.30 13.94 -1.87
CA ARG A 116 -6.53 15.38 -2.01
C ARG A 116 -6.96 15.76 -3.43
N THR A 117 -6.35 15.15 -4.46
CA THR A 117 -6.52 15.55 -5.86
C THR A 117 -7.38 14.58 -6.68
N LYS A 118 -7.68 13.39 -6.15
CA LYS A 118 -8.31 12.26 -6.84
C LYS A 118 -7.48 11.72 -8.02
N GLN A 119 -6.23 12.14 -8.17
CA GLN A 119 -5.38 11.60 -9.20
C GLN A 119 -5.12 10.12 -8.94
N THR A 120 -5.64 9.27 -9.84
CA THR A 120 -5.63 7.82 -9.68
C THR A 120 -4.77 7.19 -10.76
N LYS A 121 -3.92 6.22 -10.36
CA LYS A 121 -3.12 5.41 -11.26
C LYS A 121 -3.39 3.94 -11.01
N PHE A 122 -3.48 3.18 -12.09
CA PHE A 122 -3.52 1.73 -12.07
C PHE A 122 -2.11 1.18 -12.31
N TYR A 123 -1.75 0.19 -11.50
CA TYR A 123 -0.49 -0.55 -11.63
C TYR A 123 -0.81 -2.03 -11.83
N SER A 124 -0.32 -2.60 -12.92
CA SER A 124 -0.50 -4.03 -13.19
C SER A 124 0.39 -4.85 -12.26
N ALA A 125 -0.24 -5.71 -11.47
CA ALA A 125 0.43 -6.68 -10.60
C ALA A 125 -0.47 -7.92 -10.48
N PRO A 126 -0.53 -8.76 -11.53
CA PRO A 126 -1.41 -9.91 -11.53
C PRO A 126 -0.95 -10.94 -10.49
N GLY A 127 -1.92 -11.54 -9.81
CA GLY A 127 -1.62 -12.53 -8.78
C GLY A 127 -2.79 -12.82 -7.85
N ALA A 128 -2.49 -13.13 -6.60
CA ALA A 128 -3.49 -13.36 -5.57
C ALA A 128 -4.21 -12.07 -5.17
N THR A 129 -5.46 -12.19 -4.79
CA THR A 129 -6.20 -11.09 -4.14
C THR A 129 -5.72 -10.91 -2.70
N GLU A 130 -6.04 -9.75 -2.14
CA GLU A 130 -5.77 -9.43 -0.74
C GLU A 130 -6.38 -10.48 0.21
N ASP A 131 -7.58 -10.99 -0.11
CA ASP A 131 -8.23 -12.01 0.71
C ASP A 131 -7.52 -13.36 0.62
N ALA A 132 -7.06 -13.77 -0.54
CA ALA A 132 -6.25 -14.98 -0.70
C ALA A 132 -4.93 -14.87 0.10
N ALA A 133 -4.29 -13.70 0.06
CA ALA A 133 -3.08 -13.43 0.83
C ALA A 133 -3.34 -13.46 2.35
N LYS A 134 -4.45 -12.87 2.83
CA LYS A 134 -4.87 -12.93 4.23
C LYS A 134 -5.07 -14.37 4.70
N LEU A 135 -5.79 -15.17 3.90
CA LEU A 135 -6.03 -16.58 4.21
C LEU A 135 -4.72 -17.37 4.27
N SER A 136 -3.79 -17.13 3.35
CA SER A 136 -2.47 -17.75 3.36
C SER A 136 -1.67 -17.38 4.60
N ALA A 137 -1.66 -16.10 4.97
CA ALA A 137 -0.97 -15.62 6.17
C ALA A 137 -1.57 -16.24 7.45
N MET A 138 -2.91 -16.26 7.57
CA MET A 138 -3.60 -16.87 8.71
C MET A 138 -3.38 -18.38 8.78
N GLY A 139 -3.27 -19.06 7.64
CA GLY A 139 -2.96 -20.49 7.58
C GLY A 139 -1.64 -20.84 8.24
N VAL A 140 -0.61 -20.02 8.10
CA VAL A 140 0.71 -20.24 8.74
C VAL A 140 0.67 -20.11 10.25
N VAL A 141 -0.23 -19.28 10.78
CA VAL A 141 -0.37 -19.00 12.22
C VAL A 141 -1.68 -19.50 12.81
N GLN A 142 -2.29 -20.51 12.18
CA GLN A 142 -3.62 -21.02 12.57
C GLN A 142 -3.69 -21.45 14.05
N ASP A 143 -2.60 -22.03 14.57
CA ASP A 143 -2.51 -22.48 15.96
C ASP A 143 -2.52 -21.32 16.97
N LEU A 144 -2.19 -20.11 16.52
CA LEU A 144 -2.18 -18.90 17.36
C LEU A 144 -3.52 -18.15 17.33
N GLY A 145 -4.42 -18.48 16.39
CA GLY A 145 -5.71 -17.84 16.24
C GLY A 145 -5.63 -16.36 15.86
N TYR A 146 -4.55 -15.95 15.19
CA TYR A 146 -4.38 -14.56 14.77
C TYR A 146 -5.24 -14.23 13.55
N THR A 147 -5.70 -12.98 13.47
CA THR A 147 -6.46 -12.45 12.33
C THR A 147 -5.61 -11.47 11.52
N ALA A 148 -5.71 -11.59 10.20
CA ALA A 148 -5.01 -10.71 9.26
C ALA A 148 -5.74 -9.36 9.11
N THR A 149 -4.98 -8.27 9.09
CA THR A 149 -5.49 -6.96 8.65
C THR A 149 -5.53 -6.89 7.14
N PHE A 150 -6.11 -5.80 6.59
CA PHE A 150 -6.03 -5.57 5.14
C PHE A 150 -4.57 -5.38 4.70
N PRO A 151 -4.12 -6.10 3.66
CA PRO A 151 -2.74 -6.09 3.20
C PRO A 151 -2.31 -4.72 2.66
N LEU A 152 -1.04 -4.41 2.81
CA LEU A 152 -0.38 -3.32 2.13
C LEU A 152 0.56 -3.89 1.07
N LEU A 153 0.43 -3.45 -0.20
CA LEU A 153 1.33 -3.88 -1.25
C LEU A 153 2.64 -3.11 -1.18
N LEU A 154 3.73 -3.84 -1.09
CA LEU A 154 5.11 -3.33 -1.07
C LEU A 154 5.92 -4.00 -2.18
N ASN A 155 7.05 -3.40 -2.52
CA ASN A 155 8.08 -4.04 -3.33
C ASN A 155 9.20 -4.52 -2.40
N ILE A 156 9.36 -5.84 -2.24
CA ILE A 156 10.41 -6.44 -1.41
C ILE A 156 11.28 -7.33 -2.30
N ALA A 157 12.56 -7.03 -2.41
CA ALA A 157 13.50 -7.74 -3.28
C ALA A 157 13.00 -7.87 -4.73
N ASP A 158 12.50 -6.76 -5.29
CA ASP A 158 11.89 -6.65 -6.61
C ASP A 158 10.68 -7.58 -6.86
N GLN A 159 10.03 -8.00 -5.77
CA GLN A 159 8.81 -8.80 -5.83
C GLN A 159 7.62 -8.03 -5.24
N PRO A 160 6.48 -7.95 -5.97
CA PRO A 160 5.23 -7.49 -5.38
C PRO A 160 4.86 -8.38 -4.18
N THR A 161 4.71 -7.76 -3.02
CA THR A 161 4.58 -8.46 -1.75
C THR A 161 3.48 -7.83 -0.91
N TYR A 162 2.54 -8.63 -0.43
CA TYR A 162 1.58 -8.20 0.57
C TYR A 162 2.20 -8.24 1.96
N PHE A 163 2.28 -7.10 2.60
CA PHE A 163 2.63 -6.95 4.00
C PHE A 163 1.37 -6.93 4.85
N ILE A 164 1.28 -7.81 5.84
CA ILE A 164 0.06 -8.08 6.59
C ILE A 164 0.35 -8.12 8.09
N PRO A 165 -0.03 -7.10 8.86
CA PRO A 165 -0.05 -7.20 10.31
C PRO A 165 -1.07 -8.25 10.79
N LEU A 166 -0.64 -9.11 11.73
CA LEU A 166 -1.45 -10.16 12.34
C LEU A 166 -1.79 -9.78 13.77
N LYS A 167 -3.07 -9.79 14.10
CA LYS A 167 -3.64 -9.37 15.39
C LYS A 167 -4.17 -10.56 16.17
N ASP A 168 -3.99 -10.51 17.49
CA ASP A 168 -4.64 -11.43 18.41
C ASP A 168 -6.11 -11.09 18.67
N ALA A 169 -6.78 -11.88 19.48
CA ALA A 169 -8.18 -11.69 19.87
C ALA A 169 -8.46 -10.36 20.61
N THR A 170 -7.42 -9.68 21.09
CA THR A 170 -7.52 -8.35 21.74
C THR A 170 -7.28 -7.20 20.76
N ASN A 171 -7.18 -7.49 19.45
CA ASN A 171 -6.85 -6.53 18.39
C ASN A 171 -5.44 -5.91 18.48
N LEU A 172 -4.52 -6.53 19.21
CA LEU A 172 -3.12 -6.10 19.24
C LEU A 172 -2.30 -6.83 18.18
N VAL A 173 -1.48 -6.10 17.44
CA VAL A 173 -0.54 -6.69 16.49
C VAL A 173 0.51 -7.49 17.24
N LYS A 174 0.65 -8.78 16.91
CA LYS A 174 1.58 -9.73 17.53
C LYS A 174 2.66 -10.23 16.59
N SER A 175 2.37 -10.25 15.31
CA SER A 175 3.32 -10.64 14.28
C SER A 175 2.98 -10.00 12.94
N TYR A 176 3.85 -10.19 11.98
CA TYR A 176 3.73 -9.68 10.62
C TYR A 176 3.91 -10.83 9.64
N ALA A 177 3.16 -10.80 8.55
CA ALA A 177 3.34 -11.72 7.44
C ALA A 177 3.72 -10.96 6.16
N MET A 178 4.53 -11.61 5.32
CA MET A 178 4.81 -11.20 3.96
C MET A 178 4.43 -12.33 3.02
N VAL A 179 3.58 -12.01 2.04
CA VAL A 179 3.02 -12.98 1.08
C VAL A 179 3.35 -12.51 -0.33
N ASN A 180 3.94 -13.39 -1.13
CA ASN A 180 4.23 -13.09 -2.52
C ASN A 180 2.93 -12.99 -3.33
N VAL A 181 2.78 -11.91 -4.13
CA VAL A 181 1.56 -11.66 -4.89
C VAL A 181 1.35 -12.71 -5.98
N ALA A 182 2.41 -13.08 -6.69
CA ALA A 182 2.35 -14.06 -7.77
C ALA A 182 2.22 -15.51 -7.24
N GLN A 183 2.85 -15.80 -6.10
CA GLN A 183 2.88 -17.12 -5.47
C GLN A 183 2.45 -17.04 -4.01
N TYR A 184 1.15 -16.92 -3.76
CA TYR A 184 0.57 -16.69 -2.43
C TYR A 184 0.86 -17.80 -1.40
N GLN A 185 1.40 -18.95 -1.82
CA GLN A 185 1.91 -19.98 -0.92
C GLN A 185 3.29 -19.63 -0.33
N VAL A 186 3.99 -18.64 -0.91
CA VAL A 186 5.27 -18.16 -0.39
C VAL A 186 4.96 -17.11 0.68
N VAL A 187 4.93 -17.58 1.92
CA VAL A 187 4.55 -16.81 3.10
C VAL A 187 5.64 -16.90 4.14
N ALA A 188 6.12 -15.76 4.60
CA ALA A 188 6.98 -15.67 5.77
C ALA A 188 6.25 -14.93 6.90
N VAL A 189 6.52 -15.32 8.14
CA VAL A 189 5.97 -14.69 9.35
C VAL A 189 7.11 -14.35 10.31
N GLY A 190 7.01 -13.20 10.96
CA GLY A 190 7.98 -12.75 11.95
C GLY A 190 7.36 -11.94 13.07
N SER A 191 7.95 -11.97 14.25
CA SER A 191 7.50 -11.17 15.41
C SER A 191 7.80 -9.68 15.26
N THR A 192 8.75 -9.32 14.39
CA THR A 192 9.06 -7.94 13.99
C THR A 192 9.06 -7.84 12.48
N VAL A 193 8.92 -6.61 11.96
CA VAL A 193 8.96 -6.35 10.51
C VAL A 193 10.28 -6.84 9.92
N ALA A 194 11.42 -6.50 10.55
CA ALA A 194 12.73 -6.89 10.07
C ALA A 194 12.94 -8.41 10.04
N ALA A 195 12.49 -9.13 11.08
CA ALA A 195 12.58 -10.59 11.11
C ALA A 195 11.69 -11.24 10.03
N CYS A 196 10.49 -10.69 9.81
CA CYS A 196 9.61 -11.13 8.75
C CYS A 196 10.22 -10.95 7.36
N GLU A 197 10.79 -9.77 7.11
CA GLU A 197 11.43 -9.43 5.83
C GLU A 197 12.66 -10.32 5.55
N GLN A 198 13.52 -10.52 6.55
CA GLN A 198 14.68 -11.42 6.40
C GLN A 198 14.25 -12.85 6.06
N SER A 199 13.24 -13.37 6.78
CA SER A 199 12.68 -14.70 6.53
C SER A 199 12.06 -14.79 5.15
N TYR A 200 11.40 -13.74 4.70
CA TYR A 200 10.74 -13.68 3.39
C TYR A 200 11.78 -13.66 2.26
N ILE A 201 12.81 -12.82 2.35
CA ILE A 201 13.90 -12.76 1.35
C ILE A 201 14.61 -14.12 1.26
N ALA A 202 14.89 -14.75 2.40
CA ALA A 202 15.48 -16.10 2.42
C ALA A 202 14.58 -17.13 1.70
N LEU A 203 13.28 -17.08 1.95
CA LEU A 203 12.30 -17.96 1.33
C LEU A 203 12.18 -17.71 -0.18
N LEU A 204 12.18 -16.46 -0.64
CA LEU A 204 12.19 -16.11 -2.06
C LEU A 204 13.42 -16.70 -2.77
N SER A 205 14.59 -16.60 -2.14
CA SER A 205 15.82 -17.17 -2.66
C SER A 205 15.78 -18.70 -2.71
N GLU A 206 15.31 -19.35 -1.63
CA GLU A 206 15.12 -20.82 -1.58
C GLU A 206 14.20 -21.32 -2.69
N LYS A 207 13.15 -20.58 -2.99
CA LYS A 207 12.19 -20.91 -4.05
C LYS A 207 12.65 -20.52 -5.45
N GLY A 208 13.82 -19.88 -5.58
CA GLY A 208 14.36 -19.42 -6.86
C GLY A 208 13.54 -18.31 -7.53
N ILE A 209 12.75 -17.57 -6.74
CA ILE A 209 11.93 -16.44 -7.23
C ILE A 209 12.81 -15.21 -7.43
N THR A 210 13.74 -14.98 -6.51
CA THR A 210 14.78 -13.98 -6.66
C THR A 210 16.12 -14.68 -6.76
N THR A 211 16.92 -14.31 -7.72
CA THR A 211 18.36 -14.55 -7.63
C THR A 211 18.87 -13.51 -6.65
N THR A 212 19.28 -13.95 -5.48
CA THR A 212 20.15 -13.12 -4.65
C THR A 212 21.45 -12.99 -5.44
N GLU A 213 21.57 -11.95 -6.28
CA GLU A 213 22.89 -11.38 -6.47
C GLU A 213 23.26 -10.91 -5.06
N GLU A 214 24.04 -11.72 -4.37
CA GLU A 214 24.71 -11.28 -3.17
C GLU A 214 25.55 -10.07 -3.60
N LEU A 215 25.01 -8.88 -3.39
CA LEU A 215 25.88 -7.70 -3.36
C LEU A 215 27.00 -8.08 -2.41
N PRO A 216 28.27 -8.06 -2.83
CA PRO A 216 29.37 -8.55 -2.04
C PRO A 216 29.32 -7.84 -0.68
N ARG A 217 28.86 -8.55 0.35
CA ARG A 217 28.80 -8.02 1.71
C ARG A 217 30.23 -7.96 2.22
N THR A 218 30.73 -6.77 2.40
CA THR A 218 32.02 -6.53 3.00
C THR A 218 31.77 -6.08 4.44
N GLU A 219 32.27 -6.83 5.41
CA GLU A 219 32.32 -6.36 6.79
C GLU A 219 33.26 -5.15 6.86
N VAL A 220 32.71 -4.03 7.23
CA VAL A 220 33.47 -2.81 7.49
C VAL A 220 33.25 -2.37 8.93
N SER A 221 34.33 -1.95 9.58
CA SER A 221 34.27 -1.40 10.93
C SER A 221 35.00 -0.07 10.96
N GLY A 222 34.42 0.90 11.61
CA GLY A 222 35.04 2.21 11.70
C GLY A 222 34.17 3.22 12.44
N ARG A 223 34.73 4.40 12.68
CA ARG A 223 33.97 5.49 13.29
C ARG A 223 33.18 6.22 12.21
N ILE A 224 31.87 6.29 12.37
CA ILE A 224 30.97 7.01 11.48
C ILE A 224 31.29 8.51 11.54
N THR A 225 31.41 9.13 10.36
CA THR A 225 31.64 10.58 10.21
C THR A 225 30.45 11.30 9.58
N ASP A 226 29.67 10.61 8.74
CA ASP A 226 28.47 11.17 8.13
C ASP A 226 27.43 10.06 7.93
N ILE A 227 26.13 10.41 8.09
CA ILE A 227 24.99 9.55 7.80
C ILE A 227 23.99 10.38 7.05
N ARG A 228 23.58 9.91 5.87
CA ARG A 228 22.50 10.48 5.08
C ARG A 228 21.45 9.42 4.82
N SER A 229 20.20 9.81 4.90
CA SER A 229 19.09 8.94 4.51
C SER A 229 18.51 9.41 3.18
N ALA A 230 18.11 8.47 2.36
CA ALA A 230 17.34 8.72 1.15
C ALA A 230 16.25 7.66 1.03
N VAL A 231 15.10 8.05 0.50
CA VAL A 231 14.04 7.12 0.12
C VAL A 231 14.14 6.93 -1.38
N MET A 232 14.43 5.68 -1.80
CA MET A 232 14.48 5.28 -3.20
C MET A 232 13.52 4.11 -3.37
N ASP A 233 12.63 4.21 -4.35
CA ASP A 233 11.63 3.17 -4.68
C ASP A 233 10.81 2.69 -3.48
N GLY A 234 10.48 3.62 -2.55
CA GLY A 234 9.70 3.32 -1.35
C GLY A 234 10.49 2.71 -0.18
N ASN A 235 11.78 2.48 -0.34
CA ASN A 235 12.66 1.94 0.70
C ASN A 235 13.56 3.03 1.29
N SER A 236 13.78 2.99 2.60
CA SER A 236 14.72 3.87 3.27
C SER A 236 16.13 3.29 3.20
N TYR A 237 17.04 4.07 2.62
CA TYR A 237 18.45 3.74 2.53
C TYR A 237 19.25 4.69 3.39
N TYR A 238 20.31 4.15 4.02
CA TYR A 238 21.26 4.93 4.78
C TYR A 238 22.61 4.87 4.08
N PHE A 239 23.15 6.04 3.76
CA PHE A 239 24.51 6.20 3.23
C PHE A 239 25.41 6.58 4.40
N ILE A 240 26.31 5.68 4.77
CA ILE A 240 27.17 5.80 5.93
C ILE A 240 28.60 6.04 5.46
N GLN A 241 29.23 7.11 5.94
CA GLN A 241 30.65 7.35 5.71
C GLN A 241 31.47 7.04 6.97
N LEU A 242 32.53 6.27 6.82
CA LEU A 242 33.46 5.97 7.89
C LEU A 242 34.67 6.90 7.84
N ARG A 243 35.28 7.12 9.00
CA ARG A 243 36.47 7.97 9.11
C ARG A 243 37.64 7.38 8.31
N GLY A 244 38.13 8.14 7.36
CA GLY A 244 39.27 7.77 6.50
C GLY A 244 38.88 7.19 5.14
N ASP A 245 37.60 6.91 4.93
CA ASP A 245 37.08 6.40 3.68
C ASP A 245 36.53 7.53 2.80
N ALA A 246 36.84 7.46 1.51
CA ALA A 246 36.31 8.39 0.51
C ALA A 246 34.94 7.94 -0.06
N VAL A 247 34.44 6.79 0.38
CA VAL A 247 33.21 6.16 -0.14
C VAL A 247 32.11 6.16 0.92
N TYR A 248 30.86 6.11 0.46
CA TYR A 248 29.69 5.84 1.30
C TYR A 248 29.32 4.38 1.19
N TYR A 249 29.04 3.77 2.34
CA TYR A 249 28.50 2.43 2.44
C TYR A 249 26.96 2.51 2.46
N LEU A 250 26.32 1.72 1.63
CA LEU A 250 24.86 1.63 1.59
C LEU A 250 24.36 0.59 2.59
N SER A 251 23.52 1.01 3.52
CA SER A 251 22.85 0.11 4.46
C SER A 251 21.34 0.09 4.22
N LEU A 252 20.78 -1.11 4.11
CA LEU A 252 19.35 -1.39 4.03
C LEU A 252 18.71 -1.64 5.40
N ILE A 253 19.48 -1.58 6.50
CA ILE A 253 19.07 -2.03 7.82
C ILE A 253 18.97 -0.85 8.78
N HIS A 254 17.95 -0.90 9.66
CA HIS A 254 17.83 0.00 10.79
C HIS A 254 19.13 0.00 11.61
N ILE A 255 19.70 1.18 11.81
CA ILE A 255 20.83 1.36 12.69
C ILE A 255 20.29 1.12 14.12
N SER A 256 20.61 -0.04 14.69
CA SER A 256 20.41 -0.23 16.14
C SER A 256 21.34 0.74 16.88
N GLU A 257 20.81 1.44 17.89
CA GLU A 257 21.60 2.36 18.70
C GLU A 257 22.90 1.69 19.19
N PRO A 258 24.03 2.41 19.15
CA PRO A 258 25.27 1.87 19.66
C PRO A 258 25.13 1.59 21.14
N THR A 259 25.25 0.33 21.52
CA THR A 259 25.48 -0.04 22.93
C THR A 259 26.72 0.71 23.43
N ARG A 260 26.53 1.53 24.46
CA ARG A 260 27.61 2.23 25.14
C ARG A 260 28.57 1.27 25.82
#